data_ff6268db2e745553c16f972049ea2d24
#
_entry.id   ff6268db2e745553c16f972049ea2d24
#
_cell.length_a   1.000
_cell.length_b   1.000
_cell.length_c   1.000
_cell.angle_alpha   90.00
_cell.angle_beta   90.00
_cell.angle_gamma   90.00
#
_symmetry.space_group_name_H-M   'P 1'
#
loop_
_entity.id
_entity.type
_entity.pdbx_description
1 polymer ?
#
loop_
_entity_poly.entity_id
_entity_poly.type
_entity_poly.pdbx_seq_one_letter_code
_entity_poly.pdbx_strand_id
1 'polypeptide(L)'
;MNIEALENKSIEELTDNEAKLLVDHYKQLSAKYTAYEQAVKLTLNSIYGAFGNKWFHFFNIDIAESITKQGKNAILYSETILNKYVNEFWHKDTAVHAHFGIKVKGKIEKPAVIYIDTDSCYVQFQDLYESIIWPEETEKMEIDVFILALYGFRLKDYIAKCMEKYAEKRNTDNYLIFELEALAYNGIWMSKKKYIQNIAWDDKLEITDRHKSLKKIKTIGFDTIQSSTPKFVREKLVEALKIIFKSRVTPTAEDLQALVVFMKETKKQFKLADIDEISFNRRTNNIDKYIVDDQTEFQIGLKCPANVKAAGYYNYLLNNNKKYKNKYKVIGNGEKLKIYNCKSPISEVYAYMPNEHPYEIAPEIDYDTQFEKAMIDPLNRVLTAIGLQTLDTNLIYASSLF
;
A
#
# COMPACT_ATOMS: atom_id res chain seq x y z
N MET A 1 33.67 20.60 -18.37
CA MET A 1 33.34 19.77 -19.55
C MET A 1 31.98 20.19 -20.02
N ASN A 2 31.79 20.52 -21.29
CA ASN A 2 30.50 21.04 -21.77
C ASN A 2 29.54 19.91 -22.06
N ILE A 3 28.41 19.82 -21.34
CA ILE A 3 27.39 18.74 -21.50
C ILE A 3 26.85 18.75 -22.94
N GLU A 4 26.54 19.89 -23.52
CA GLU A 4 26.09 20.05 -24.91
C GLU A 4 27.03 19.38 -25.93
N ALA A 5 28.33 19.45 -25.68
CA ALA A 5 29.32 18.81 -26.55
C ALA A 5 29.32 17.29 -26.42
N LEU A 6 28.93 16.75 -25.24
CA LEU A 6 28.82 15.33 -25.01
C LEU A 6 27.52 14.76 -25.58
N GLU A 7 26.44 15.55 -25.57
CA GLU A 7 25.12 15.17 -26.13
C GLU A 7 25.16 14.97 -27.65
N ASN A 8 26.10 15.65 -28.32
CA ASN A 8 26.27 15.54 -29.77
C ASN A 8 27.15 14.35 -30.21
N LYS A 9 27.74 13.60 -29.27
CA LYS A 9 28.52 12.40 -29.56
C LYS A 9 27.60 11.18 -29.69
N SER A 10 27.95 10.25 -30.57
CA SER A 10 27.29 8.94 -30.59
C SER A 10 27.66 8.14 -29.32
N ILE A 11 26.86 7.16 -28.94
CA ILE A 11 27.11 6.32 -27.76
C ILE A 11 28.47 5.61 -27.85
N GLU A 12 28.89 5.25 -29.06
CA GLU A 12 30.16 4.56 -29.33
C GLU A 12 31.39 5.49 -29.20
N GLU A 13 31.20 6.81 -29.29
CA GLU A 13 32.25 7.83 -29.17
C GLU A 13 32.43 8.32 -27.72
N LEU A 14 31.54 7.93 -26.81
CA LEU A 14 31.63 8.32 -25.40
C LEU A 14 32.57 7.41 -24.63
N THR A 15 33.51 8.02 -23.90
CA THR A 15 34.24 7.27 -22.88
C THR A 15 33.35 6.97 -21.67
N ASP A 16 33.70 5.97 -20.88
CA ASP A 16 32.95 5.58 -19.67
C ASP A 16 32.75 6.76 -18.69
N ASN A 17 33.76 7.62 -18.56
CA ASN A 17 33.66 8.80 -17.70
C ASN A 17 32.70 9.87 -18.27
N GLU A 18 32.71 10.10 -19.59
CA GLU A 18 31.78 10.99 -20.25
C GLU A 18 30.34 10.48 -20.19
N ALA A 19 30.15 9.19 -20.43
CA ALA A 19 28.84 8.55 -20.28
C ALA A 19 28.31 8.69 -18.84
N LYS A 20 29.18 8.47 -17.84
CA LYS A 20 28.81 8.66 -16.43
C LYS A 20 28.43 10.09 -16.11
N LEU A 21 29.16 11.07 -16.63
CA LEU A 21 28.82 12.50 -16.45
C LEU A 21 27.47 12.85 -17.07
N LEU A 22 27.16 12.34 -18.25
CA LEU A 22 25.84 12.52 -18.88
C LEU A 22 24.73 11.87 -18.03
N VAL A 23 24.92 10.64 -17.58
CA VAL A 23 23.96 9.95 -16.72
C VAL A 23 23.70 10.72 -15.43
N ASP A 24 24.75 11.21 -14.76
CA ASP A 24 24.62 11.99 -13.53
C ASP A 24 23.93 13.32 -13.77
N HIS A 25 24.23 13.99 -14.90
CA HIS A 25 23.54 15.22 -15.31
C HIS A 25 22.04 14.99 -15.51
N TYR A 26 21.67 13.98 -16.29
CA TYR A 26 20.26 13.69 -16.55
C TYR A 26 19.52 13.19 -15.31
N LYS A 27 20.18 12.46 -14.40
CA LYS A 27 19.60 12.10 -13.09
C LYS A 27 19.29 13.36 -12.26
N GLN A 28 20.20 14.33 -12.22
CA GLN A 28 19.96 15.60 -11.51
C GLN A 28 18.83 16.41 -12.16
N LEU A 29 18.82 16.46 -13.49
CA LEU A 29 17.78 17.16 -14.25
C LEU A 29 16.41 16.51 -14.04
N SER A 30 16.34 15.18 -14.10
CA SER A 30 15.13 14.40 -13.80
C SER A 30 14.64 14.65 -12.39
N ALA A 31 15.52 14.62 -11.39
CA ALA A 31 15.16 14.91 -10.00
C ALA A 31 14.61 16.34 -9.82
N LYS A 32 15.21 17.33 -10.52
CA LYS A 32 14.74 18.71 -10.53
C LYS A 32 13.33 18.83 -11.10
N TYR A 33 13.07 18.24 -12.27
CA TYR A 33 11.74 18.30 -12.89
C TYR A 33 10.71 17.52 -12.09
N THR A 34 11.07 16.37 -11.50
CA THR A 34 10.20 15.64 -10.58
C THR A 34 9.81 16.49 -9.36
N ALA A 35 10.76 17.27 -8.81
CA ALA A 35 10.46 18.19 -7.71
C ALA A 35 9.50 19.31 -8.13
N TYR A 36 9.65 19.87 -9.34
CA TYR A 36 8.71 20.87 -9.88
C TYR A 36 7.33 20.27 -10.11
N GLU A 37 7.25 19.11 -10.71
CA GLU A 37 5.97 18.39 -10.90
C GLU A 37 5.26 18.19 -9.57
N GLN A 38 5.97 17.71 -8.55
CA GLN A 38 5.39 17.51 -7.20
C GLN A 38 4.92 18.85 -6.58
N ALA A 39 5.68 19.93 -6.74
CA ALA A 39 5.28 21.24 -6.24
C ALA A 39 4.01 21.75 -6.92
N VAL A 40 3.90 21.62 -8.24
CA VAL A 40 2.69 21.98 -9.00
C VAL A 40 1.52 21.11 -8.59
N LYS A 41 1.70 19.79 -8.48
CA LYS A 41 0.65 18.85 -8.03
C LYS A 41 0.13 19.20 -6.63
N LEU A 42 1.03 19.51 -5.69
CA LEU A 42 0.65 19.94 -4.34
C LEU A 42 -0.15 21.25 -4.38
N THR A 43 0.27 22.22 -5.20
CA THR A 43 -0.43 23.50 -5.35
C THR A 43 -1.82 23.31 -5.91
N LEU A 44 -1.99 22.53 -6.98
CA LEU A 44 -3.29 22.24 -7.58
C LEU A 44 -4.24 21.53 -6.60
N ASN A 45 -3.74 20.54 -5.87
CA ASN A 45 -4.52 19.83 -4.84
C ASN A 45 -4.90 20.77 -3.68
N SER A 46 -4.04 21.73 -3.32
CA SER A 46 -4.31 22.71 -2.27
C SER A 46 -5.39 23.70 -2.70
N ILE A 47 -5.42 24.10 -3.97
CA ILE A 47 -6.48 24.98 -4.53
C ILE A 47 -7.86 24.33 -4.38
N TYR A 48 -8.00 23.05 -4.75
CA TYR A 48 -9.23 22.30 -4.55
C TYR A 48 -9.67 22.31 -3.06
N GLY A 49 -8.72 21.97 -2.16
CA GLY A 49 -9.00 21.99 -0.71
C GLY A 49 -9.39 23.38 -0.19
N ALA A 50 -8.78 24.42 -0.73
CA ALA A 50 -9.07 25.82 -0.38
C ALA A 50 -10.50 26.21 -0.78
N PHE A 51 -10.98 25.86 -1.98
CA PHE A 51 -12.36 26.09 -2.37
C PHE A 51 -13.38 25.41 -1.44
N GLY A 52 -13.07 24.27 -0.86
CA GLY A 52 -13.91 23.57 0.11
C GLY A 52 -13.80 24.09 1.55
N ASN A 53 -12.88 25.00 1.84
CA ASN A 53 -12.65 25.53 3.19
C ASN A 53 -13.41 26.85 3.41
N LYS A 54 -14.41 26.83 4.28
CA LYS A 54 -15.24 28.01 4.62
C LYS A 54 -14.48 29.24 5.16
N TRP A 55 -13.25 29.06 5.60
CA TRP A 55 -12.38 30.14 6.10
C TRP A 55 -11.44 30.71 5.03
N PHE A 56 -11.47 30.13 3.82
CA PHE A 56 -10.66 30.62 2.72
C PHE A 56 -11.38 31.77 1.99
N HIS A 57 -10.63 32.80 1.60
CA HIS A 57 -11.19 33.99 0.98
C HIS A 57 -12.01 33.74 -0.29
N PHE A 58 -11.57 32.76 -1.09
CA PHE A 58 -12.26 32.33 -2.32
C PHE A 58 -13.08 31.04 -2.11
N PHE A 59 -13.62 30.82 -0.90
CA PHE A 59 -14.49 29.69 -0.64
C PHE A 59 -15.64 29.61 -1.64
N ASN A 60 -15.78 28.48 -2.30
CA ASN A 60 -16.88 28.18 -3.21
C ASN A 60 -17.13 26.67 -3.24
N ILE A 61 -18.15 26.25 -2.53
CA ILE A 61 -18.49 24.83 -2.39
C ILE A 61 -18.96 24.22 -3.71
N ASP A 62 -19.59 24.99 -4.60
CA ASP A 62 -20.09 24.49 -5.88
C ASP A 62 -18.92 24.16 -6.83
N ILE A 63 -17.86 24.97 -6.81
CA ILE A 63 -16.62 24.66 -7.55
C ILE A 63 -15.98 23.39 -7.01
N ALA A 64 -15.82 23.29 -5.69
CA ALA A 64 -15.22 22.11 -5.07
C ALA A 64 -16.03 20.83 -5.38
N GLU A 65 -17.37 20.90 -5.30
CA GLU A 65 -18.25 19.80 -5.65
C GLU A 65 -18.17 19.44 -7.14
N SER A 66 -18.11 20.44 -8.02
CA SER A 66 -17.99 20.24 -9.47
C SER A 66 -16.70 19.51 -9.85
N ILE A 67 -15.57 19.86 -9.23
CA ILE A 67 -14.28 19.18 -9.44
C ILE A 67 -14.40 17.69 -9.09
N THR A 68 -14.96 17.38 -7.92
CA THR A 68 -15.11 15.98 -7.48
C THR A 68 -16.11 15.20 -8.32
N LYS A 69 -17.22 15.81 -8.74
CA LYS A 69 -18.20 15.20 -9.65
C LYS A 69 -17.59 14.90 -11.02
N GLN A 70 -16.78 15.83 -11.54
CA GLN A 70 -16.11 15.63 -12.82
C GLN A 70 -15.08 14.50 -12.74
N GLY A 71 -14.26 14.43 -11.71
CA GLY A 71 -13.35 13.32 -11.45
C GLY A 71 -14.09 11.98 -11.38
N LYS A 72 -15.20 11.92 -10.63
CA LYS A 72 -16.05 10.73 -10.57
C LYS A 72 -16.58 10.32 -11.94
N ASN A 73 -17.05 11.27 -12.74
CA ASN A 73 -17.57 10.96 -14.09
C ASN A 73 -16.47 10.45 -15.02
N ALA A 74 -15.27 11.00 -14.94
CA ALA A 74 -14.13 10.57 -15.74
C ALA A 74 -13.72 9.13 -15.42
N ILE A 75 -13.63 8.76 -14.13
CA ILE A 75 -13.24 7.40 -13.75
C ILE A 75 -14.32 6.36 -14.10
N LEU A 76 -15.60 6.67 -13.94
CA LEU A 76 -16.70 5.80 -14.37
C LEU A 76 -16.74 5.62 -15.89
N TYR A 77 -16.39 6.66 -16.63
CA TYR A 77 -16.25 6.53 -18.07
C TYR A 77 -15.06 5.63 -18.45
N SER A 78 -13.95 5.75 -17.73
CA SER A 78 -12.77 4.88 -17.92
C SER A 78 -13.10 3.41 -17.63
N GLU A 79 -13.84 3.12 -16.57
CA GLU A 79 -14.40 1.78 -16.32
C GLU A 79 -15.21 1.27 -17.50
N THR A 80 -16.12 2.11 -18.01
CA THR A 80 -17.01 1.75 -19.11
C THR A 80 -16.22 1.39 -20.38
N ILE A 81 -15.22 2.19 -20.77
CA ILE A 81 -14.45 1.94 -22.00
C ILE A 81 -13.53 0.74 -21.86
N LEU A 82 -12.95 0.49 -20.67
CA LEU A 82 -12.10 -0.68 -20.41
C LEU A 82 -12.92 -1.98 -20.46
N ASN A 83 -14.06 -2.02 -19.77
CA ASN A 83 -14.98 -3.14 -19.88
C ASN A 83 -15.45 -3.36 -21.33
N LYS A 84 -15.78 -2.28 -22.03
CA LYS A 84 -16.21 -2.36 -23.44
C LYS A 84 -15.13 -2.94 -24.34
N TYR A 85 -13.85 -2.56 -24.14
CA TYR A 85 -12.77 -3.15 -24.91
C TYR A 85 -12.69 -4.66 -24.69
N VAL A 86 -12.65 -5.11 -23.46
CA VAL A 86 -12.49 -6.53 -23.12
C VAL A 86 -13.72 -7.35 -23.52
N ASN A 87 -14.92 -6.85 -23.25
CA ASN A 87 -16.16 -7.61 -23.47
C ASN A 87 -16.68 -7.53 -24.90
N GLU A 88 -16.52 -6.39 -25.60
CA GLU A 88 -17.15 -6.21 -26.91
C GLU A 88 -16.16 -6.14 -28.08
N PHE A 89 -14.96 -5.63 -27.87
CA PHE A 89 -13.99 -5.40 -28.94
C PHE A 89 -12.91 -6.47 -29.03
N TRP A 90 -12.42 -6.98 -27.91
CA TRP A 90 -11.33 -7.94 -27.88
C TRP A 90 -11.51 -9.09 -28.87
N HIS A 91 -12.63 -9.79 -28.87
CA HIS A 91 -12.88 -10.94 -29.72
C HIS A 91 -13.05 -10.59 -31.22
N LYS A 92 -13.12 -9.31 -31.55
CA LYS A 92 -13.26 -8.77 -32.93
C LYS A 92 -12.04 -7.99 -33.39
N ASP A 93 -11.04 -7.78 -32.54
CA ASP A 93 -9.88 -6.97 -32.86
C ASP A 93 -8.87 -7.75 -33.72
N THR A 94 -9.24 -7.93 -34.98
CA THR A 94 -8.44 -8.70 -35.95
C THR A 94 -7.03 -8.12 -36.13
N ALA A 95 -6.83 -6.82 -35.93
CA ALA A 95 -5.52 -6.19 -36.04
C ALA A 95 -4.58 -6.68 -34.90
N VAL A 96 -5.10 -6.75 -33.65
CA VAL A 96 -4.36 -7.31 -32.53
C VAL A 96 -4.11 -8.81 -32.73
N HIS A 97 -5.13 -9.55 -33.16
CA HIS A 97 -5.00 -10.99 -33.38
C HIS A 97 -3.93 -11.31 -34.43
N ALA A 98 -3.91 -10.55 -35.52
CA ALA A 98 -2.91 -10.70 -36.60
C ALA A 98 -1.50 -10.31 -36.10
N HIS A 99 -1.39 -9.20 -35.35
CA HIS A 99 -0.10 -8.73 -34.82
C HIS A 99 0.58 -9.77 -33.91
N PHE A 100 -0.19 -10.43 -33.05
CA PHE A 100 0.32 -11.46 -32.12
C PHE A 100 0.26 -12.90 -32.69
N GLY A 101 -0.29 -13.07 -33.89
CA GLY A 101 -0.45 -14.40 -34.49
C GLY A 101 -1.38 -15.33 -33.71
N ILE A 102 -2.39 -14.79 -33.04
CA ILE A 102 -3.28 -15.53 -32.14
C ILE A 102 -4.71 -15.64 -32.68
N LYS A 103 -5.47 -16.59 -32.12
CA LYS A 103 -6.92 -16.68 -32.24
C LYS A 103 -7.57 -16.54 -30.87
N VAL A 104 -8.85 -16.22 -30.81
CA VAL A 104 -9.59 -16.01 -29.57
C VAL A 104 -10.84 -16.88 -29.53
N LYS A 105 -11.12 -17.49 -28.39
CA LYS A 105 -12.24 -18.44 -28.20
C LYS A 105 -13.64 -17.83 -28.28
N GLY A 106 -13.76 -16.51 -28.19
CA GLY A 106 -15.05 -15.82 -28.26
C GLY A 106 -15.15 -14.63 -27.30
N LYS A 107 -16.38 -14.24 -26.98
CA LYS A 107 -16.69 -13.08 -26.16
C LYS A 107 -16.48 -13.37 -24.67
N ILE A 108 -15.99 -12.38 -23.95
CA ILE A 108 -15.85 -12.41 -22.47
C ILE A 108 -17.06 -11.68 -21.89
N GLU A 109 -17.80 -12.34 -21.01
CA GLU A 109 -19.04 -11.78 -20.43
C GLU A 109 -18.80 -11.08 -19.07
N LYS A 110 -17.76 -11.48 -18.34
CA LYS A 110 -17.45 -10.91 -17.03
C LYS A 110 -16.83 -9.52 -17.16
N PRO A 111 -17.19 -8.56 -16.28
CA PRO A 111 -16.50 -7.27 -16.22
C PRO A 111 -15.01 -7.46 -15.95
N ALA A 112 -14.18 -6.74 -16.71
CA ALA A 112 -12.73 -6.77 -16.53
C ALA A 112 -12.26 -5.82 -15.43
N VAL A 113 -12.94 -4.68 -15.25
CA VAL A 113 -12.64 -3.74 -14.15
C VAL A 113 -13.22 -4.29 -12.85
N ILE A 114 -12.33 -4.62 -11.91
CA ILE A 114 -12.69 -5.27 -10.63
C ILE A 114 -12.71 -4.27 -9.46
N TYR A 115 -12.03 -3.14 -9.59
CA TYR A 115 -11.96 -2.13 -8.53
C TYR A 115 -11.62 -0.76 -9.11
N ILE A 116 -12.16 0.29 -8.48
CA ILE A 116 -11.88 1.70 -8.83
C ILE A 116 -11.52 2.43 -7.54
N ASP A 117 -10.46 3.24 -7.57
CA ASP A 117 -10.11 4.10 -6.44
C ASP A 117 -9.73 5.50 -6.93
N THR A 118 -10.56 6.47 -6.65
CA THR A 118 -10.40 7.90 -6.91
C THR A 118 -10.10 8.24 -8.37
N ASP A 119 -8.94 7.91 -8.90
CA ASP A 119 -8.40 8.22 -10.23
C ASP A 119 -7.80 7.00 -10.94
N SER A 120 -7.93 5.82 -10.37
CA SER A 120 -7.37 4.58 -10.94
C SER A 120 -8.41 3.49 -11.14
N CYS A 121 -8.27 2.73 -12.24
CA CYS A 121 -9.01 1.51 -12.54
C CYS A 121 -8.09 0.29 -12.42
N TYR A 122 -8.59 -0.76 -11.77
CA TYR A 122 -7.92 -2.04 -11.65
C TYR A 122 -8.59 -3.05 -12.55
N VAL A 123 -7.84 -3.51 -13.56
CA VAL A 123 -8.35 -4.38 -14.62
C VAL A 123 -7.79 -5.78 -14.46
N GLN A 124 -8.65 -6.78 -14.44
CA GLN A 124 -8.27 -8.18 -14.44
C GLN A 124 -8.22 -8.67 -15.89
N PHE A 125 -7.07 -9.15 -16.34
CA PHE A 125 -6.83 -9.62 -17.70
C PHE A 125 -6.76 -11.15 -17.82
N GLN A 126 -6.99 -11.89 -16.75
CA GLN A 126 -6.88 -13.35 -16.76
C GLN A 126 -7.83 -13.99 -17.78
N ASP A 127 -9.12 -13.61 -17.74
CA ASP A 127 -10.12 -14.16 -18.67
C ASP A 127 -9.79 -13.81 -20.14
N LEU A 128 -9.21 -12.60 -20.38
CA LEU A 128 -8.74 -12.20 -21.70
C LEU A 128 -7.58 -13.10 -22.17
N TYR A 129 -6.59 -13.29 -21.32
CA TYR A 129 -5.43 -14.12 -21.64
C TYR A 129 -5.81 -15.60 -21.83
N GLU A 130 -6.71 -16.15 -21.02
CA GLU A 130 -7.22 -17.52 -21.13
C GLU A 130 -8.12 -17.74 -22.36
N SER A 131 -8.68 -16.68 -22.92
CA SER A 131 -9.42 -16.75 -24.18
C SER A 131 -8.53 -16.95 -25.40
N ILE A 132 -7.21 -16.74 -25.28
CA ILE A 132 -6.25 -16.86 -26.39
C ILE A 132 -6.03 -18.32 -26.75
N ILE A 133 -6.05 -18.60 -28.05
CA ILE A 133 -5.62 -19.85 -28.65
C ILE A 133 -4.26 -19.59 -29.30
N TRP A 134 -3.21 -20.04 -28.64
CA TRP A 134 -1.86 -19.94 -29.15
C TRP A 134 -1.61 -21.00 -30.24
N PRO A 135 -0.86 -20.67 -31.32
CA PRO A 135 -0.45 -21.68 -32.29
C PRO A 135 0.42 -22.77 -31.65
N GLU A 136 0.29 -24.01 -32.10
CA GLU A 136 1.01 -25.16 -31.53
C GLU A 136 2.56 -25.01 -31.61
N GLU A 137 3.04 -24.32 -32.66
CA GLU A 137 4.46 -24.11 -32.92
C GLU A 137 5.04 -22.85 -32.22
N THR A 138 4.21 -22.08 -31.52
CA THR A 138 4.62 -20.81 -30.90
C THR A 138 4.67 -20.96 -29.38
N GLU A 139 5.80 -20.61 -28.77
CA GLU A 139 5.91 -20.52 -27.32
C GLU A 139 4.93 -19.46 -26.79
N LYS A 140 4.14 -19.82 -25.79
CA LYS A 140 3.19 -18.90 -25.17
C LYS A 140 3.93 -17.76 -24.48
N MET A 141 3.57 -16.53 -24.81
CA MET A 141 4.06 -15.38 -24.05
C MET A 141 3.58 -15.47 -22.60
N GLU A 142 4.44 -15.12 -21.66
CA GLU A 142 4.03 -14.94 -20.25
C GLU A 142 2.96 -13.81 -20.19
N ILE A 143 1.99 -13.95 -19.28
CA ILE A 143 0.83 -13.05 -19.22
C ILE A 143 1.22 -11.59 -19.01
N ASP A 144 2.22 -11.30 -18.19
CA ASP A 144 2.69 -9.95 -17.94
C ASP A 144 3.34 -9.32 -19.18
N VAL A 145 4.16 -10.09 -19.90
CA VAL A 145 4.77 -9.66 -21.16
C VAL A 145 3.72 -9.40 -22.22
N PHE A 146 2.73 -10.30 -22.36
CA PHE A 146 1.64 -10.15 -23.32
C PHE A 146 0.80 -8.90 -23.03
N ILE A 147 0.43 -8.65 -21.77
CA ILE A 147 -0.41 -7.49 -21.41
C ILE A 147 0.35 -6.17 -21.61
N LEU A 148 1.65 -6.12 -21.33
CA LEU A 148 2.49 -4.94 -21.63
C LEU A 148 2.55 -4.68 -23.14
N ALA A 149 2.74 -5.72 -23.95
CA ALA A 149 2.76 -5.61 -25.40
C ALA A 149 1.39 -5.19 -25.96
N LEU A 150 0.29 -5.76 -25.44
CA LEU A 150 -1.09 -5.37 -25.80
C LEU A 150 -1.38 -3.92 -25.44
N TYR A 151 -0.93 -3.47 -24.26
CA TYR A 151 -1.06 -2.07 -23.87
C TYR A 151 -0.33 -1.14 -24.84
N GLY A 152 0.93 -1.43 -25.14
CA GLY A 152 1.74 -0.61 -26.06
C GLY A 152 1.20 -0.59 -27.48
N PHE A 153 0.76 -1.74 -28.00
CA PHE A 153 0.25 -1.86 -29.37
C PHE A 153 -1.17 -1.31 -29.55
N ARG A 154 -2.05 -1.43 -28.52
CA ARG A 154 -3.47 -1.19 -28.71
C ARG A 154 -4.15 -0.35 -27.62
N LEU A 155 -4.01 -0.74 -26.36
CA LEU A 155 -4.83 -0.17 -25.27
C LEU A 155 -4.53 1.29 -25.04
N LYS A 156 -3.27 1.71 -25.11
CA LYS A 156 -2.86 3.11 -24.92
C LYS A 156 -3.60 4.04 -25.88
N ASP A 157 -3.57 3.73 -27.19
CA ASP A 157 -4.23 4.54 -28.22
C ASP A 157 -5.76 4.46 -28.11
N TYR A 158 -6.30 3.30 -27.77
CA TYR A 158 -7.74 3.13 -27.59
C TYR A 158 -8.25 4.02 -26.43
N ILE A 159 -7.58 4.00 -25.29
CA ILE A 159 -7.92 4.81 -24.13
C ILE A 159 -7.82 6.30 -24.50
N ALA A 160 -6.70 6.74 -25.08
CA ALA A 160 -6.49 8.13 -25.47
C ALA A 160 -7.63 8.64 -26.39
N LYS A 161 -7.95 7.92 -27.45
CA LYS A 161 -9.06 8.26 -28.36
C LYS A 161 -10.43 8.30 -27.67
N CYS A 162 -10.66 7.44 -26.69
CA CYS A 162 -11.89 7.47 -25.92
C CYS A 162 -11.97 8.70 -25.00
N MET A 163 -10.84 9.12 -24.40
CA MET A 163 -10.80 10.31 -23.56
C MET A 163 -10.93 11.60 -24.37
N GLU A 164 -10.38 11.66 -25.58
CA GLU A 164 -10.65 12.75 -26.54
C GLU A 164 -12.14 12.89 -26.81
N LYS A 165 -12.82 11.81 -27.18
CA LYS A 165 -14.29 11.79 -27.39
C LYS A 165 -15.08 12.16 -26.15
N TYR A 166 -14.56 11.84 -24.96
CA TYR A 166 -15.18 12.25 -23.70
C TYR A 166 -15.13 13.77 -23.51
N ALA A 167 -14.00 14.40 -23.84
CA ALA A 167 -13.83 15.85 -23.78
C ALA A 167 -14.63 16.57 -24.85
N GLU A 168 -14.60 16.11 -26.11
CA GLU A 168 -15.38 16.66 -27.24
C GLU A 168 -16.87 16.75 -26.91
N LYS A 169 -17.46 15.68 -26.35
CA LYS A 169 -18.87 15.66 -25.92
C LYS A 169 -19.22 16.69 -24.87
N ARG A 170 -18.24 17.31 -24.23
CA ARG A 170 -18.37 18.35 -23.18
C ARG A 170 -17.93 19.72 -23.66
N ASN A 171 -17.58 19.85 -24.94
CA ASN A 171 -17.01 21.04 -25.53
C ASN A 171 -15.80 21.58 -24.77
N THR A 172 -14.89 20.69 -24.39
CA THR A 172 -13.64 21.02 -23.68
C THR A 172 -12.46 20.33 -24.35
N ASP A 173 -11.26 20.86 -24.14
CA ASP A 173 -10.03 20.17 -24.48
C ASP A 173 -9.80 18.98 -23.55
N ASN A 174 -9.09 17.95 -24.05
CA ASN A 174 -8.74 16.79 -23.24
C ASN A 174 -7.43 17.04 -22.49
N TYR A 175 -7.52 17.12 -21.16
CA TYR A 175 -6.37 17.17 -20.25
C TYR A 175 -6.23 15.89 -19.41
N LEU A 176 -7.08 14.88 -19.67
CA LEU A 176 -7.07 13.63 -18.91
C LEU A 176 -6.18 12.62 -19.62
N ILE A 177 -5.11 12.25 -18.95
CA ILE A 177 -4.16 11.23 -19.42
C ILE A 177 -4.31 10.01 -18.50
N PHE A 178 -4.66 8.86 -19.10
CA PHE A 178 -4.68 7.58 -18.40
C PHE A 178 -3.56 6.71 -18.94
N GLU A 179 -2.66 6.29 -18.06
CA GLU A 179 -1.51 5.47 -18.37
C GLU A 179 -1.49 4.20 -17.51
N LEU A 180 -0.78 3.18 -17.99
CA LEU A 180 -0.51 1.99 -17.21
C LEU A 180 0.54 2.33 -16.15
N GLU A 181 0.13 2.39 -14.88
CA GLU A 181 1.02 2.67 -13.75
C GLU A 181 1.76 1.42 -13.29
N ALA A 182 1.06 0.30 -13.22
CA ALA A 182 1.65 -0.95 -12.75
C ALA A 182 0.89 -2.17 -13.27
N LEU A 183 1.59 -3.29 -13.38
CA LEU A 183 1.02 -4.61 -13.64
C LEU A 183 1.33 -5.52 -12.46
N ALA A 184 0.34 -6.24 -11.97
CA ALA A 184 0.49 -7.20 -10.89
C ALA A 184 0.20 -8.63 -11.37
N TYR A 185 0.98 -9.61 -10.89
CA TYR A 185 0.67 -11.02 -11.10
C TYR A 185 -0.65 -11.43 -10.46
N ASN A 186 -0.88 -10.93 -9.25
CA ASN A 186 -2.10 -11.13 -8.48
C ASN A 186 -2.26 -10.02 -7.43
N GLY A 187 -3.49 -9.90 -6.89
CA GLY A 187 -3.80 -8.93 -5.87
C GLY A 187 -4.99 -9.35 -5.01
N ILE A 188 -5.07 -8.80 -3.83
CA ILE A 188 -6.15 -9.04 -2.86
C ILE A 188 -6.76 -7.70 -2.49
N TRP A 189 -8.05 -7.52 -2.77
CA TRP A 189 -8.82 -6.34 -2.40
C TRP A 189 -9.72 -6.68 -1.21
N MET A 190 -9.29 -6.35 0.01
CA MET A 190 -10.00 -6.68 1.25
C MET A 190 -11.19 -5.76 1.51
N SER A 191 -11.03 -4.47 1.25
CA SER A 191 -12.08 -3.46 1.38
C SER A 191 -11.67 -2.17 0.69
N LYS A 192 -12.55 -1.14 0.70
CA LYS A 192 -12.24 0.17 0.14
C LYS A 192 -10.93 0.72 0.71
N LYS A 193 -9.99 1.05 -0.17
CA LYS A 193 -8.64 1.57 0.15
C LYS A 193 -7.78 0.61 1.00
N LYS A 194 -8.07 -0.71 0.94
CA LYS A 194 -7.25 -1.74 1.59
C LYS A 194 -7.01 -2.88 0.63
N TYR A 195 -5.86 -2.90 0.00
CA TYR A 195 -5.49 -3.93 -0.96
C TYR A 195 -3.99 -4.17 -0.99
N ILE A 196 -3.63 -5.33 -1.49
CA ILE A 196 -2.25 -5.82 -1.59
C ILE A 196 -2.05 -6.35 -3.00
N GLN A 197 -0.94 -5.99 -3.63
CA GLN A 197 -0.59 -6.40 -4.99
C GLN A 197 0.83 -6.96 -5.02
N ASN A 198 1.00 -8.04 -5.77
CA ASN A 198 2.30 -8.60 -6.14
C ASN A 198 2.70 -8.04 -7.51
N ILE A 199 3.52 -7.00 -7.50
CA ILE A 199 3.84 -6.20 -8.69
C ILE A 199 4.80 -6.96 -9.61
N ALA A 200 4.39 -7.11 -10.86
CA ALA A 200 5.20 -7.65 -11.95
C ALA A 200 5.98 -6.55 -12.68
N TRP A 201 5.36 -5.40 -12.88
CA TRP A 201 5.93 -4.25 -13.59
C TRP A 201 5.41 -2.94 -12.99
N ASP A 202 6.23 -1.89 -13.00
CA ASP A 202 5.91 -0.56 -12.46
C ASP A 202 6.54 0.50 -13.41
N ASP A 203 5.81 1.55 -13.77
CA ASP A 203 6.26 2.64 -14.63
C ASP A 203 7.43 3.46 -14.03
N LYS A 204 7.57 3.40 -12.70
CA LYS A 204 8.64 4.08 -11.93
C LYS A 204 9.99 3.36 -11.97
N LEU A 205 10.05 2.17 -12.61
CA LEU A 205 11.31 1.51 -12.84
C LEU A 205 12.23 2.35 -13.72
N GLU A 206 13.52 2.30 -13.44
CA GLU A 206 14.53 2.84 -14.35
C GLU A 206 14.36 2.21 -15.74
N ILE A 207 14.60 2.98 -16.80
CA ILE A 207 14.39 2.56 -18.20
C ILE A 207 15.07 1.21 -18.49
N THR A 208 16.26 0.98 -17.92
CA THR A 208 17.04 -0.25 -18.02
C THR A 208 16.37 -1.46 -17.38
N ASP A 209 15.50 -1.25 -16.41
CA ASP A 209 14.84 -2.31 -15.63
C ASP A 209 13.35 -2.49 -15.97
N ARG A 210 12.78 -1.66 -16.86
CA ARG A 210 11.37 -1.72 -17.25
C ARG A 210 10.94 -3.06 -17.84
N HIS A 211 11.87 -3.83 -18.40
CA HIS A 211 11.61 -5.16 -18.97
C HIS A 211 11.88 -6.30 -17.97
N LYS A 212 12.37 -5.98 -16.76
CA LYS A 212 12.60 -6.99 -15.73
C LYS A 212 11.34 -7.17 -14.89
N SER A 213 10.98 -8.41 -14.66
CA SER A 213 9.89 -8.79 -13.77
C SER A 213 10.24 -8.42 -12.33
N LEU A 214 9.44 -7.54 -11.72
CA LEU A 214 9.55 -7.21 -10.30
C LEU A 214 8.82 -8.26 -9.46
N LYS A 215 9.34 -8.57 -8.30
CA LYS A 215 8.63 -9.33 -7.27
C LYS A 215 8.48 -8.45 -6.03
N LYS A 216 7.68 -7.38 -6.15
CA LYS A 216 7.51 -6.37 -5.11
C LYS A 216 6.08 -6.40 -4.59
N ILE A 217 5.93 -6.58 -3.30
CA ILE A 217 4.62 -6.43 -2.64
C ILE A 217 4.32 -4.94 -2.44
N LYS A 218 3.28 -4.43 -3.10
CA LYS A 218 2.72 -3.08 -2.91
C LYS A 218 1.46 -3.21 -2.06
N THR A 219 1.37 -2.45 -0.99
CA THR A 219 0.22 -2.47 -0.09
C THR A 219 -0.38 -1.07 0.04
N ILE A 220 -1.70 -0.99 0.09
CA ILE A 220 -2.44 0.25 0.36
C ILE A 220 -3.36 0.03 1.55
N GLY A 221 -3.32 0.93 2.53
CA GLY A 221 -4.16 0.88 3.73
C GLY A 221 -3.93 -0.34 4.64
N PHE A 222 -2.93 -1.17 4.36
CA PHE A 222 -2.59 -2.35 5.15
C PHE A 222 -1.52 -2.03 6.21
N ASP A 223 -1.40 -2.89 7.21
CA ASP A 223 -0.55 -2.67 8.39
C ASP A 223 0.95 -2.50 8.04
N THR A 224 1.41 -3.01 6.90
CA THR A 224 2.80 -2.88 6.44
C THR A 224 3.26 -1.44 6.16
N ILE A 225 2.32 -0.53 5.87
CA ILE A 225 2.63 0.88 5.56
C ILE A 225 2.11 1.86 6.60
N GLN A 226 1.31 1.40 7.56
CA GLN A 226 0.75 2.27 8.58
C GLN A 226 1.82 2.73 9.56
N SER A 227 1.93 4.03 9.79
CA SER A 227 2.85 4.60 10.78
C SER A 227 2.57 4.14 12.21
N SER A 228 1.35 3.67 12.47
CA SER A 228 0.93 3.09 13.75
C SER A 228 1.53 1.71 14.02
N THR A 229 1.92 0.97 12.98
CA THR A 229 2.51 -0.36 13.08
C THR A 229 4.01 -0.26 13.37
N PRO A 230 4.54 -1.05 14.31
CA PRO A 230 5.96 -1.06 14.64
C PRO A 230 6.84 -1.44 13.45
N LYS A 231 8.10 -0.97 13.42
CA LYS A 231 9.02 -1.20 12.30
C LYS A 231 9.27 -2.69 12.07
N PHE A 232 9.66 -3.42 13.11
CA PHE A 232 9.87 -4.87 13.05
C PHE A 232 8.67 -5.60 12.44
N VAL A 233 7.47 -5.26 12.92
CA VAL A 233 6.21 -5.86 12.45
C VAL A 233 5.98 -5.60 10.97
N ARG A 234 6.19 -4.35 10.52
CA ARG A 234 6.01 -3.99 9.09
C ARG A 234 6.90 -4.81 8.18
N GLU A 235 8.18 -4.95 8.55
CA GLU A 235 9.17 -5.73 7.79
C GLU A 235 8.77 -7.21 7.74
N LYS A 236 8.41 -7.80 8.88
CA LYS A 236 8.01 -9.20 8.97
C LYS A 236 6.67 -9.50 8.29
N LEU A 237 5.72 -8.57 8.31
CA LEU A 237 4.49 -8.70 7.53
C LEU A 237 4.75 -8.71 6.02
N VAL A 238 5.69 -7.91 5.52
CA VAL A 238 6.08 -7.95 4.10
C VAL A 238 6.70 -9.30 3.74
N GLU A 239 7.56 -9.86 4.60
CA GLU A 239 8.14 -11.20 4.41
C GLU A 239 7.05 -12.29 4.39
N ALA A 240 6.10 -12.23 5.32
CA ALA A 240 4.96 -13.15 5.36
C ALA A 240 4.08 -13.06 4.10
N LEU A 241 3.81 -11.84 3.62
CA LEU A 241 3.07 -11.64 2.38
C LEU A 241 3.80 -12.22 1.16
N LYS A 242 5.12 -12.14 1.10
CA LYS A 242 5.90 -12.78 0.02
C LYS A 242 5.73 -14.30 0.00
N ILE A 243 5.54 -14.93 1.16
CA ILE A 243 5.25 -16.36 1.25
C ILE A 243 3.84 -16.64 0.70
N ILE A 244 2.83 -15.84 1.11
CA ILE A 244 1.45 -15.98 0.65
C ILE A 244 1.34 -15.77 -0.87
N PHE A 245 2.09 -14.81 -1.43
CA PHE A 245 2.09 -14.49 -2.86
C PHE A 245 3.12 -15.29 -3.69
N LYS A 246 3.76 -16.30 -3.11
CA LYS A 246 4.73 -17.14 -3.84
C LYS A 246 4.08 -17.87 -5.02
N SER A 247 2.92 -18.42 -4.80
CA SER A 247 2.07 -18.99 -5.84
C SER A 247 1.29 -17.90 -6.57
N ARG A 248 1.23 -17.95 -7.92
CA ARG A 248 0.58 -16.90 -8.73
C ARG A 248 -0.95 -16.88 -8.60
N VAL A 249 -1.58 -17.93 -8.12
CA VAL A 249 -3.05 -18.04 -8.02
C VAL A 249 -3.47 -18.05 -6.56
N THR A 250 -3.37 -19.20 -5.91
CA THR A 250 -3.75 -19.38 -4.51
C THR A 250 -2.58 -20.01 -3.75
N PRO A 251 -2.30 -19.63 -2.50
CA PRO A 251 -1.28 -20.27 -1.70
C PRO A 251 -1.50 -21.79 -1.62
N THR A 252 -0.44 -22.55 -1.82
CA THR A 252 -0.47 -24.01 -1.67
C THR A 252 -0.40 -24.43 -0.21
N ALA A 253 -0.67 -25.70 0.07
CA ALA A 253 -0.47 -26.24 1.41
C ALA A 253 0.98 -26.08 1.90
N GLU A 254 1.96 -26.21 1.00
CA GLU A 254 3.36 -25.98 1.30
C GLU A 254 3.65 -24.51 1.66
N ASP A 255 3.05 -23.56 0.94
CA ASP A 255 3.18 -22.14 1.24
C ASP A 255 2.59 -21.81 2.62
N LEU A 256 1.45 -22.39 2.97
CA LEU A 256 0.82 -22.22 4.29
C LEU A 256 1.67 -22.84 5.40
N GLN A 257 2.26 -24.02 5.16
CA GLN A 257 3.17 -24.63 6.11
C GLN A 257 4.45 -23.78 6.28
N ALA A 258 5.01 -23.26 5.19
CA ALA A 258 6.14 -22.34 5.25
C ALA A 258 5.80 -21.06 6.03
N LEU A 259 4.57 -20.54 5.89
CA LEU A 259 4.08 -19.40 6.66
C LEU A 259 4.03 -19.71 8.16
N VAL A 260 3.54 -20.89 8.56
CA VAL A 260 3.53 -21.30 9.98
C VAL A 260 4.94 -21.41 10.55
N VAL A 261 5.89 -22.01 9.81
CA VAL A 261 7.31 -22.08 10.21
C VAL A 261 7.90 -20.68 10.37
N PHE A 262 7.66 -19.81 9.39
CA PHE A 262 8.10 -18.42 9.42
C PHE A 262 7.54 -17.68 10.65
N MET A 263 6.26 -17.87 10.98
CA MET A 263 5.62 -17.24 12.13
C MET A 263 6.20 -17.73 13.47
N LYS A 264 6.54 -19.02 13.58
CA LYS A 264 7.24 -19.55 14.78
C LYS A 264 8.58 -18.88 15.00
N GLU A 265 9.38 -18.77 13.95
CA GLU A 265 10.70 -18.13 14.02
C GLU A 265 10.57 -16.62 14.29
N THR A 266 9.64 -15.95 13.62
CA THR A 266 9.35 -14.53 13.85
C THR A 266 8.94 -14.27 15.30
N LYS A 267 8.16 -15.16 15.93
CA LYS A 267 7.78 -15.03 17.34
C LYS A 267 8.98 -15.08 18.28
N LYS A 268 9.98 -15.93 18.00
CA LYS A 268 11.23 -15.97 18.79
C LYS A 268 11.98 -14.64 18.64
N GLN A 269 12.15 -14.16 17.41
CA GLN A 269 12.80 -12.88 17.14
C GLN A 269 12.06 -11.71 17.77
N PHE A 270 10.72 -11.71 17.74
CA PHE A 270 9.87 -10.70 18.34
C PHE A 270 10.10 -10.54 19.87
N LYS A 271 10.30 -11.66 20.58
CA LYS A 271 10.61 -11.65 22.02
C LYS A 271 11.99 -11.07 22.35
N LEU A 272 12.91 -11.10 21.38
CA LEU A 272 14.28 -10.59 21.54
C LEU A 272 14.45 -9.17 20.97
N ALA A 273 13.48 -8.68 20.23
CA ALA A 273 13.51 -7.36 19.60
C ALA A 273 13.38 -6.25 20.66
N ASP A 274 13.90 -5.06 20.32
CA ASP A 274 13.74 -3.88 21.16
C ASP A 274 12.25 -3.55 21.34
N ILE A 275 11.89 -3.12 22.56
CA ILE A 275 10.51 -2.82 22.91
C ILE A 275 9.91 -1.72 22.01
N ASP A 276 10.72 -0.75 21.59
CA ASP A 276 10.30 0.31 20.69
C ASP A 276 9.99 -0.20 19.27
N GLU A 277 10.61 -1.30 18.86
CA GLU A 277 10.39 -1.91 17.55
C GLU A 277 9.15 -2.81 17.49
N ILE A 278 8.62 -3.24 18.64
CA ILE A 278 7.44 -4.10 18.74
C ILE A 278 6.20 -3.40 19.30
N SER A 279 6.36 -2.21 19.87
CA SER A 279 5.27 -1.41 20.43
C SER A 279 4.57 -0.55 19.37
N PHE A 280 3.24 -0.47 19.42
CA PHE A 280 2.45 0.31 18.47
C PHE A 280 2.63 1.81 18.67
N ASN A 281 2.81 2.55 17.57
CA ASN A 281 2.82 4.00 17.61
C ASN A 281 1.40 4.54 17.72
N ARG A 282 1.14 5.42 18.68
CA ARG A 282 -0.17 6.06 18.88
C ARG A 282 0.01 7.53 19.28
N ARG A 283 -1.10 8.25 19.35
CA ARG A 283 -1.21 9.57 19.92
C ARG A 283 -2.33 9.58 20.92
N THR A 284 -2.19 10.33 22.02
CA THR A 284 -3.29 10.56 22.94
C THR A 284 -3.97 11.87 22.64
N ASN A 285 -5.29 11.87 22.76
CA ASN A 285 -6.11 13.09 22.72
C ASN A 285 -7.24 12.94 23.76
N ASN A 286 -7.64 14.04 24.38
CA ASN A 286 -8.75 14.09 25.33
C ASN A 286 -8.58 13.16 26.54
N ILE A 287 -7.39 13.10 27.12
CA ILE A 287 -7.11 12.27 28.33
C ILE A 287 -8.10 12.66 29.43
N ASP A 288 -8.26 13.96 29.69
CA ASP A 288 -9.09 14.51 30.74
C ASP A 288 -10.58 14.15 30.64
N LYS A 289 -11.02 13.78 29.43
CA LYS A 289 -12.40 13.33 29.19
C LYS A 289 -12.69 11.94 29.73
N TYR A 290 -11.68 11.09 29.80
CA TYR A 290 -11.85 9.66 30.08
C TYR A 290 -11.23 9.24 31.41
N ILE A 291 -10.29 10.00 31.94
CA ILE A 291 -9.57 9.68 33.18
C ILE A 291 -9.99 10.68 34.23
N VAL A 292 -10.64 10.21 35.27
CA VAL A 292 -11.00 11.02 36.43
C VAL A 292 -9.74 11.20 37.26
N ASP A 293 -9.40 12.45 37.61
CA ASP A 293 -8.18 12.81 38.35
C ASP A 293 -8.34 12.47 39.81
N ASP A 294 -8.25 11.20 40.14
CA ASP A 294 -7.94 10.77 41.50
C ASP A 294 -6.57 10.10 41.50
N GLN A 295 -5.62 10.74 42.13
CA GLN A 295 -4.21 10.29 42.21
C GLN A 295 -4.06 8.95 42.92
N THR A 296 -5.09 8.44 43.58
CA THR A 296 -5.09 7.23 44.38
C THR A 296 -5.72 6.01 43.68
N GLU A 297 -6.64 6.22 42.73
CA GLU A 297 -7.33 5.15 42.02
C GLU A 297 -7.27 5.37 40.51
N PHE A 298 -6.96 4.30 39.78
CA PHE A 298 -7.02 4.31 38.30
C PHE A 298 -8.47 4.10 37.84
N GLN A 299 -9.20 5.20 37.68
CA GLN A 299 -10.56 5.19 37.18
C GLN A 299 -10.61 5.52 35.69
N ILE A 300 -11.37 4.73 34.93
CA ILE A 300 -11.52 4.89 33.48
C ILE A 300 -13.01 5.06 33.18
N GLY A 301 -13.32 6.10 32.42
CA GLY A 301 -14.67 6.30 31.90
C GLY A 301 -15.10 5.18 30.93
N LEU A 302 -16.39 4.95 30.83
CA LEU A 302 -16.98 4.00 29.89
C LEU A 302 -16.52 4.31 28.45
N LYS A 303 -16.12 3.27 27.71
CA LYS A 303 -15.64 3.34 26.32
C LYS A 303 -14.34 4.15 26.12
N CYS A 304 -13.44 4.13 27.08
CA CYS A 304 -12.13 4.76 26.97
C CYS A 304 -11.30 4.09 25.84
N PRO A 305 -10.78 4.88 24.86
CA PRO A 305 -9.88 4.36 23.84
C PRO A 305 -8.60 3.73 24.45
N ALA A 306 -8.12 2.64 23.87
CA ALA A 306 -6.97 1.90 24.39
C ALA A 306 -5.70 2.75 24.56
N ASN A 307 -5.45 3.71 23.67
CA ASN A 307 -4.34 4.64 23.76
C ASN A 307 -4.45 5.60 24.97
N VAL A 308 -5.66 6.06 25.28
CA VAL A 308 -5.92 6.93 26.43
C VAL A 308 -5.84 6.11 27.72
N LYS A 309 -6.41 4.90 27.73
CA LYS A 309 -6.32 3.96 28.85
C LYS A 309 -4.87 3.65 29.19
N ALA A 310 -4.04 3.34 28.18
CA ALA A 310 -2.63 3.04 28.36
C ALA A 310 -1.83 4.23 28.92
N ALA A 311 -2.10 5.45 28.40
CA ALA A 311 -1.47 6.68 28.89
C ALA A 311 -1.87 7.00 30.34
N GLY A 312 -3.15 6.84 30.69
CA GLY A 312 -3.63 7.01 32.05
C GLY A 312 -3.01 6.01 33.00
N TYR A 313 -2.87 4.76 32.59
CA TYR A 313 -2.20 3.76 33.42
C TYR A 313 -0.72 4.07 33.66
N TYR A 314 0.00 4.54 32.65
CA TYR A 314 1.37 5.05 32.81
C TYR A 314 1.41 6.20 33.83
N ASN A 315 0.55 7.22 33.65
CA ASN A 315 0.51 8.39 34.56
C ASN A 315 0.18 7.97 36.00
N TYR A 316 -0.74 7.03 36.19
CA TYR A 316 -1.09 6.47 37.48
C TYR A 316 0.14 5.82 38.15
N LEU A 317 0.85 4.93 37.47
CA LEU A 317 2.05 4.28 38.02
C LEU A 317 3.16 5.29 38.35
N LEU A 318 3.35 6.28 37.48
CA LEU A 318 4.36 7.33 37.72
C LEU A 318 4.01 8.20 38.93
N ASN A 319 2.76 8.64 39.07
CA ASN A 319 2.32 9.47 40.18
C ASN A 319 2.39 8.76 41.53
N ASN A 320 2.14 7.46 41.53
CA ASN A 320 2.24 6.64 42.75
C ASN A 320 3.66 6.22 43.08
N ASN A 321 4.67 6.54 42.25
CA ASN A 321 6.06 6.20 42.49
C ASN A 321 6.93 7.44 42.67
N LYS A 322 7.03 7.92 43.92
CA LYS A 322 7.76 9.15 44.27
C LYS A 322 9.21 9.17 43.77
N LYS A 323 9.89 8.00 43.70
CA LYS A 323 11.28 7.89 43.27
C LYS A 323 11.48 8.25 41.79
N TYR A 324 10.51 7.92 40.95
CA TYR A 324 10.63 8.08 39.48
C TYR A 324 9.79 9.24 38.90
N LYS A 325 8.92 9.86 39.71
CA LYS A 325 8.07 10.98 39.28
C LYS A 325 8.85 12.15 38.69
N ASN A 326 10.05 12.41 39.15
CA ASN A 326 10.90 13.47 38.62
C ASN A 326 11.85 12.99 37.49
N LYS A 327 11.93 11.68 37.25
CA LYS A 327 12.76 11.10 36.19
C LYS A 327 12.04 11.06 34.86
N TYR A 328 10.76 10.77 34.89
CA TYR A 328 9.95 10.60 33.69
C TYR A 328 8.85 11.66 33.60
N LYS A 329 8.50 12.04 32.36
CA LYS A 329 7.47 13.06 32.12
C LYS A 329 6.07 12.41 32.09
N VAL A 330 5.08 13.09 32.68
CA VAL A 330 3.66 12.73 32.57
C VAL A 330 3.19 12.88 31.12
N ILE A 331 2.45 11.91 30.63
CA ILE A 331 1.88 11.92 29.27
C ILE A 331 0.68 12.85 29.23
N GLY A 332 0.73 13.85 28.34
CA GLY A 332 -0.33 14.83 28.09
C GLY A 332 -1.09 14.62 26.77
N ASN A 333 -2.02 15.52 26.48
CA ASN A 333 -2.76 15.52 25.23
C ASN A 333 -1.86 15.86 24.03
N GLY A 334 -2.07 15.18 22.90
CA GLY A 334 -1.34 15.40 21.66
C GLY A 334 0.02 14.71 21.55
N GLU A 335 0.49 14.07 22.63
CA GLU A 335 1.80 13.43 22.66
C GLU A 335 1.82 12.12 21.86
N LYS A 336 2.98 11.84 21.23
CA LYS A 336 3.25 10.57 20.57
C LYS A 336 3.63 9.53 21.60
N LEU A 337 3.10 8.33 21.46
CA LEU A 337 3.28 7.22 22.41
C LEU A 337 3.69 5.94 21.70
N LYS A 338 4.33 5.10 22.46
CA LYS A 338 4.48 3.66 22.25
C LYS A 338 3.52 2.92 23.18
N ILE A 339 2.82 1.92 22.65
CA ILE A 339 1.83 1.13 23.41
C ILE A 339 2.09 -0.35 23.21
N TYR A 340 2.04 -1.12 24.27
CA TYR A 340 2.07 -2.57 24.21
C TYR A 340 1.01 -3.20 25.13
N ASN A 341 0.68 -4.45 24.85
CA ASN A 341 -0.16 -5.28 25.72
C ASN A 341 0.68 -5.80 26.88
N CYS A 342 0.16 -5.71 28.10
CA CYS A 342 0.88 -6.06 29.30
C CYS A 342 0.08 -7.02 30.20
N LYS A 343 0.81 -7.76 31.03
CA LYS A 343 0.24 -8.61 32.09
C LYS A 343 0.05 -7.76 33.34
N SER A 344 -1.14 -7.23 33.53
CA SER A 344 -1.49 -6.46 34.71
C SER A 344 -2.96 -6.61 35.06
N PRO A 345 -3.31 -6.68 36.35
CA PRO A 345 -4.70 -6.73 36.80
C PRO A 345 -5.43 -5.38 36.62
N ILE A 346 -4.70 -4.28 36.44
CA ILE A 346 -5.26 -2.92 36.36
C ILE A 346 -5.58 -2.55 34.90
N SER A 347 -4.67 -2.86 33.97
CA SER A 347 -4.86 -2.54 32.55
C SER A 347 -4.13 -3.55 31.68
N GLU A 348 -4.76 -4.00 30.62
CA GLU A 348 -4.19 -4.89 29.61
C GLU A 348 -3.26 -4.16 28.62
N VAL A 349 -3.20 -2.83 28.70
CA VAL A 349 -2.37 -1.99 27.82
C VAL A 349 -1.59 -0.96 28.62
N TYR A 350 -0.35 -0.72 28.22
CA TYR A 350 0.55 0.24 28.82
C TYR A 350 1.19 1.13 27.75
N ALA A 351 1.37 2.41 28.07
CA ALA A 351 2.01 3.38 27.17
C ALA A 351 3.29 3.93 27.79
N TYR A 352 4.16 4.46 26.92
CA TYR A 352 5.35 5.22 27.32
C TYR A 352 5.77 6.17 26.20
N MET A 353 6.65 7.12 26.51
CA MET A 353 7.21 8.04 25.54
C MET A 353 8.24 7.33 24.65
N PRO A 354 8.26 7.56 23.32
CA PRO A 354 9.23 6.91 22.43
C PRO A 354 10.68 7.08 22.91
N ASN A 355 11.45 6.01 22.91
CA ASN A 355 12.84 5.91 23.39
C ASN A 355 13.04 6.21 24.90
N GLU A 356 11.97 6.28 25.69
CA GLU A 356 12.02 6.55 27.13
C GLU A 356 11.21 5.51 27.91
N HIS A 357 11.45 4.22 27.65
CA HIS A 357 10.74 3.16 28.37
C HIS A 357 11.14 3.11 29.84
N PRO A 358 10.19 3.27 30.78
CA PRO A 358 10.49 3.31 32.21
C PRO A 358 10.50 1.91 32.82
N TYR A 359 11.54 1.13 32.50
CA TYR A 359 11.68 -0.29 32.92
C TYR A 359 11.41 -0.54 34.39
N GLU A 360 11.67 0.46 35.26
CA GLU A 360 11.55 0.32 36.72
C GLU A 360 10.09 0.28 37.22
N ILE A 361 9.16 0.84 36.45
CA ILE A 361 7.74 0.95 36.82
C ILE A 361 6.81 0.28 35.84
N ALA A 362 7.32 -0.08 34.65
CA ALA A 362 6.53 -0.64 33.57
C ALA A 362 6.09 -2.09 33.90
N PRO A 363 4.85 -2.47 33.62
CA PRO A 363 4.39 -3.85 33.78
C PRO A 363 5.03 -4.76 32.71
N GLU A 364 5.09 -6.05 33.02
CA GLU A 364 5.60 -7.09 32.12
C GLU A 364 4.79 -7.11 30.80
N ILE A 365 5.52 -7.24 29.68
CA ILE A 365 4.89 -7.36 28.36
C ILE A 365 4.16 -8.71 28.25
N ASP A 366 2.95 -8.69 27.77
CA ASP A 366 2.28 -9.88 27.26
C ASP A 366 2.67 -10.11 25.81
N TYR A 367 3.81 -10.77 25.61
CA TYR A 367 4.36 -11.04 24.29
C TYR A 367 3.42 -11.86 23.39
N ASP A 368 2.61 -12.73 23.96
CA ASP A 368 1.72 -13.58 23.17
C ASP A 368 0.55 -12.77 22.62
N THR A 369 -0.13 -11.99 23.46
CA THR A 369 -1.19 -11.07 23.01
C THR A 369 -0.63 -9.97 22.10
N GLN A 370 0.56 -9.44 22.39
CA GLN A 370 1.19 -8.42 21.56
C GLN A 370 1.52 -8.96 20.16
N PHE A 371 2.07 -10.17 20.06
CA PHE A 371 2.40 -10.83 18.81
C PHE A 371 1.12 -11.18 18.00
N GLU A 372 0.11 -11.68 18.69
CA GLU A 372 -1.19 -11.98 18.06
C GLU A 372 -1.78 -10.74 17.37
N LYS A 373 -1.92 -9.64 18.10
CA LYS A 373 -2.46 -8.38 17.55
C LYS A 373 -1.57 -7.74 16.48
N ALA A 374 -0.26 -7.89 16.61
CA ALA A 374 0.70 -7.26 15.70
C ALA A 374 0.91 -8.05 14.40
N MET A 375 0.95 -9.38 14.47
CA MET A 375 1.34 -10.23 13.36
C MET A 375 0.21 -11.15 12.88
N ILE A 376 -0.46 -11.86 13.81
CA ILE A 376 -1.42 -12.90 13.44
C ILE A 376 -2.72 -12.29 12.91
N ASP A 377 -3.30 -11.32 13.63
CA ASP A 377 -4.55 -10.66 13.22
C ASP A 377 -4.46 -10.01 11.82
N PRO A 378 -3.40 -9.25 11.46
CA PRO A 378 -3.24 -8.74 10.11
C PRO A 378 -3.20 -9.83 9.04
N LEU A 379 -2.45 -10.91 9.27
CA LEU A 379 -2.34 -12.01 8.32
C LEU A 379 -3.66 -12.80 8.20
N ASN A 380 -4.36 -13.01 9.31
CA ASN A 380 -5.67 -13.67 9.29
C ASN A 380 -6.69 -12.89 8.47
N ARG A 381 -6.66 -11.56 8.49
CA ARG A 381 -7.50 -10.73 7.60
C ARG A 381 -7.19 -10.98 6.12
N VAL A 382 -5.91 -11.18 5.77
CA VAL A 382 -5.51 -11.51 4.40
C VAL A 382 -5.98 -12.90 4.01
N LEU A 383 -5.71 -13.92 4.85
CA LEU A 383 -6.13 -15.31 4.58
C LEU A 383 -7.64 -15.44 4.44
N THR A 384 -8.41 -14.80 5.33
CA THR A 384 -9.87 -14.77 5.25
C THR A 384 -10.36 -14.11 3.95
N ALA A 385 -9.71 -13.01 3.51
CA ALA A 385 -10.09 -12.31 2.28
C ALA A 385 -9.93 -13.18 1.02
N ILE A 386 -9.05 -14.17 1.05
CA ILE A 386 -8.85 -15.14 -0.05
C ILE A 386 -9.55 -16.48 0.19
N GLY A 387 -10.43 -16.55 1.19
CA GLY A 387 -11.23 -17.74 1.47
C GLY A 387 -10.47 -18.88 2.16
N LEU A 388 -9.29 -18.60 2.74
CA LEU A 388 -8.51 -19.57 3.49
C LEU A 388 -8.82 -19.52 4.99
N GLN A 389 -8.52 -20.63 5.69
CA GLN A 389 -8.60 -20.69 7.13
C GLN A 389 -7.56 -19.78 7.78
N THR A 390 -7.91 -19.25 8.96
CA THR A 390 -6.99 -18.47 9.79
C THR A 390 -5.85 -19.33 10.32
N LEU A 391 -4.73 -18.68 10.64
CA LEU A 391 -3.59 -19.34 11.26
C LEU A 391 -3.99 -19.93 12.62
N ASP A 392 -3.72 -21.20 12.82
CA ASP A 392 -3.90 -21.84 14.14
C ASP A 392 -2.81 -21.34 15.10
N THR A 393 -3.23 -20.55 16.08
CA THR A 393 -2.35 -19.99 17.11
C THR A 393 -1.68 -21.09 17.94
N ASN A 394 -2.36 -22.23 18.16
CA ASN A 394 -1.78 -23.35 18.88
C ASN A 394 -0.57 -23.93 18.15
N LEU A 395 -0.64 -24.02 16.82
CA LEU A 395 0.51 -24.46 16.02
C LEU A 395 1.69 -23.50 16.11
N ILE A 396 1.45 -22.19 16.21
CA ILE A 396 2.48 -21.17 16.34
C ILE A 396 3.07 -21.13 17.76
N TYR A 397 2.25 -21.40 18.76
CA TYR A 397 2.63 -21.34 20.19
C TYR A 397 3.16 -22.65 20.75
N ALA A 398 2.85 -23.78 20.09
CA ALA A 398 3.45 -25.04 20.50
C ALA A 398 4.98 -24.93 20.45
N SER A 399 5.62 -24.96 21.61
CA SER A 399 7.06 -25.15 21.71
C SER A 399 7.38 -26.46 20.99
N SER A 400 8.40 -26.44 20.14
CA SER A 400 8.94 -27.68 19.56
C SER A 400 9.39 -28.57 20.71
N LEU A 401 8.57 -29.55 21.03
CA LEU A 401 8.97 -30.69 21.87
C LEU A 401 9.77 -31.69 21.02
N PHE A 402 10.83 -31.19 20.36
CA PHE A 402 11.88 -32.07 19.78
C PHE A 402 13.14 -31.24 19.56
#